data_b32c2c5c8c7cf34e51a80fbf6592be6d
#
_entry.id   b32c2c5c8c7cf34e51a80fbf6592be6d
#
_cell.length_a   1.000
_cell.length_b   1.000
_cell.length_c   1.000
_cell.angle_alpha   90.00
_cell.angle_beta   90.00
_cell.angle_gamma   90.00
#
_symmetry.space_group_name_H-M   'P 1'
#
loop_
_entity.id
_entity.type
_entity.pdbx_description
1 polymer ?
#
loop_
_entity_poly.entity_id
_entity_poly.type
_entity_poly.pdbx_seq_one_letter_code
_entity_poly.pdbx_strand_id
1 'polypeptide(L)'
;AKGNGDETPFNLFDGRKESKLFEFSNQFSIAWKMKQDTTLYSYSLTTANDNEAYKGRNPKSWILYGSSDGTNWEKIDTVNNSGMEDVNFKTYNYTVDKVGSYRYYKLDVKAGYGSSVQLSEISLKGAYISPSKYDILFTGDWKDVTVDGYLEELTKLFYNSYPRLYQRWGNGTEPTTITFKADNNYDGVAYCQGTTVCVSTKYANSHPKDIGFFSHEITHSVQQYSGKLNYGDDVAWWTENMANYGGFRYFHWSNPKYVQVYEATDTSLQDWGYEQYGNNKWFFAYMDSKYPTRKNADGTLKYGLIDSINKLIKDNNTGSTYTDDPYNTTTPFNNVVKQITGYDCIESLRKRYVEELQQGTWTFKG
;
A
#
# COMPACT_ATOMS: atom_id res chain seq x y z
N ALA A 1 -12.18 -15.19 29.22
CA ALA A 1 -11.03 -15.35 30.12
C ALA A 1 -11.30 -14.69 31.46
N LYS A 2 -10.92 -15.31 32.53
CA LYS A 2 -11.08 -14.79 33.90
C LYS A 2 -9.73 -14.42 34.50
N GLY A 3 -8.70 -15.21 34.20
CA GLY A 3 -7.39 -15.12 34.82
C GLY A 3 -7.33 -15.74 36.24
N ASN A 4 -6.15 -15.65 36.84
CA ASN A 4 -5.88 -16.13 38.20
C ASN A 4 -5.06 -15.09 38.97
N GLY A 5 -5.64 -14.49 40.00
CA GLY A 5 -5.01 -13.41 40.76
C GLY A 5 -4.64 -12.22 39.85
N ASP A 6 -3.36 -11.87 39.81
CA ASP A 6 -2.83 -10.79 38.98
C ASP A 6 -2.58 -11.23 37.51
N GLU A 7 -2.76 -12.50 37.18
CA GLU A 7 -2.57 -13.06 35.83
C GLU A 7 -3.85 -12.93 35.00
N THR A 8 -4.24 -11.71 34.67
CA THR A 8 -5.55 -11.34 34.13
C THR A 8 -5.52 -11.15 32.61
N PRO A 9 -6.70 -11.13 31.93
CA PRO A 9 -6.78 -10.84 30.50
C PRO A 9 -6.16 -9.49 30.07
N PHE A 10 -6.09 -8.51 30.95
CA PHE A 10 -5.49 -7.20 30.67
C PHE A 10 -3.98 -7.30 30.41
N ASN A 11 -3.32 -8.29 31.00
CA ASN A 11 -1.88 -8.52 30.81
C ASN A 11 -1.53 -8.90 29.37
N LEU A 12 -2.48 -9.34 28.57
CA LEU A 12 -2.28 -9.65 27.15
C LEU A 12 -2.04 -8.40 26.27
N PHE A 13 -2.29 -7.21 26.81
CA PHE A 13 -2.26 -5.95 26.05
C PHE A 13 -1.51 -4.83 26.78
N ASP A 14 -0.76 -5.14 27.81
CA ASP A 14 -0.06 -4.14 28.64
C ASP A 14 1.35 -3.79 28.12
N GLY A 15 1.83 -4.49 27.09
CA GLY A 15 3.16 -4.29 26.50
C GLY A 15 4.30 -4.86 27.34
N ARG A 16 4.01 -5.71 28.31
CA ARG A 16 4.98 -6.26 29.29
C ARG A 16 5.06 -7.77 29.18
N LYS A 17 6.16 -8.29 28.69
CA LYS A 17 6.39 -9.73 28.53
C LYS A 17 6.44 -10.49 29.87
N GLU A 18 6.72 -9.79 30.98
CA GLU A 18 6.83 -10.35 32.31
C GLU A 18 5.48 -10.67 32.93
N SER A 19 4.43 -9.97 32.54
CA SER A 19 3.04 -10.26 32.91
C SER A 19 2.41 -11.28 31.96
N LYS A 20 1.36 -11.93 32.38
CA LYS A 20 0.65 -12.93 31.55
C LYS A 20 -0.80 -13.08 31.93
N LEU A 21 -1.58 -13.65 31.04
CA LEU A 21 -2.82 -14.34 31.35
C LEU A 21 -2.52 -15.78 31.70
N PHE A 22 -3.14 -16.30 32.75
CA PHE A 22 -3.17 -17.73 33.04
C PHE A 22 -4.60 -18.19 33.30
N GLU A 23 -5.01 -19.28 32.66
CA GLU A 23 -6.29 -19.95 32.83
C GLU A 23 -6.09 -21.41 33.26
N PHE A 24 -6.79 -21.84 34.29
CA PHE A 24 -6.82 -23.26 34.69
C PHE A 24 -7.54 -24.18 33.67
N SER A 25 -8.23 -23.59 32.71
CA SER A 25 -8.84 -24.29 31.57
C SER A 25 -7.87 -24.31 30.38
N ASN A 26 -7.93 -25.36 29.57
CA ASN A 26 -7.21 -25.40 28.30
C ASN A 26 -7.91 -24.62 27.17
N GLN A 27 -8.96 -23.89 27.48
CA GLN A 27 -9.74 -23.06 26.57
C GLN A 27 -10.03 -21.70 27.19
N PHE A 28 -10.02 -20.64 26.39
CA PHE A 28 -10.55 -19.35 26.78
C PHE A 28 -10.99 -18.55 25.56
N SER A 29 -11.83 -17.56 25.78
CA SER A 29 -12.21 -16.57 24.79
C SER A 29 -11.99 -15.17 25.36
N ILE A 30 -11.42 -14.28 24.54
CA ILE A 30 -11.24 -12.87 24.86
C ILE A 30 -11.65 -12.03 23.67
N ALA A 31 -12.44 -10.98 23.90
CA ALA A 31 -12.80 -10.01 22.89
C ALA A 31 -12.37 -8.61 23.35
N TRP A 32 -11.96 -7.79 22.39
CA TRP A 32 -11.58 -6.40 22.65
C TRP A 32 -12.09 -5.47 21.57
N LYS A 33 -12.25 -4.20 21.91
CA LYS A 33 -12.71 -3.14 21.04
C LYS A 33 -11.52 -2.25 20.66
N MET A 34 -11.33 -2.02 19.40
CA MET A 34 -10.35 -1.07 18.89
C MET A 34 -10.86 0.37 19.03
N LYS A 35 -9.95 1.35 19.15
CA LYS A 35 -10.33 2.78 19.22
C LYS A 35 -11.09 3.24 17.97
N GLN A 36 -10.85 2.61 16.85
CA GLN A 36 -11.50 2.85 15.55
C GLN A 36 -11.45 1.55 14.74
N ASP A 37 -12.12 1.52 13.59
CA ASP A 37 -12.06 0.38 12.69
C ASP A 37 -10.63 0.16 12.24
N THR A 38 -10.17 -1.06 12.33
CA THR A 38 -8.78 -1.42 12.16
C THR A 38 -8.69 -2.60 11.19
N THR A 39 -7.89 -2.46 10.14
CA THR A 39 -7.59 -3.57 9.22
C THR A 39 -6.49 -4.43 9.82
N LEU A 40 -6.78 -5.72 10.01
CA LEU A 40 -5.84 -6.70 10.51
C LEU A 40 -5.39 -7.61 9.37
N TYR A 41 -4.07 -7.78 9.20
CA TYR A 41 -3.47 -8.71 8.25
C TYR A 41 -2.54 -9.71 8.94
N SER A 42 -1.99 -9.37 10.11
CA SER A 42 -1.21 -10.28 10.94
C SER A 42 -1.34 -9.96 12.42
N TYR A 43 -1.00 -10.91 13.26
CA TYR A 43 -0.95 -10.76 14.71
C TYR A 43 0.17 -11.63 15.27
N SER A 44 0.54 -11.39 16.52
CA SER A 44 1.49 -12.24 17.19
C SER A 44 1.04 -12.62 18.60
N LEU A 45 1.42 -13.81 19.01
CA LEU A 45 1.28 -14.31 20.37
C LEU A 45 2.66 -14.53 20.98
N THR A 46 2.84 -14.12 22.23
CA THR A 46 4.10 -14.29 22.97
C THR A 46 3.90 -15.25 24.12
N THR A 47 4.78 -16.24 24.21
CA THR A 47 4.79 -17.22 25.32
C THR A 47 5.08 -16.54 26.64
N ALA A 48 4.58 -17.10 27.72
CA ALA A 48 4.68 -16.54 29.05
C ALA A 48 6.12 -16.65 29.64
N ASN A 49 6.31 -16.03 30.77
CA ASN A 49 7.58 -15.91 31.50
C ASN A 49 8.08 -17.20 32.16
N ASP A 50 7.26 -18.24 32.21
CA ASP A 50 7.55 -19.50 32.92
C ASP A 50 7.19 -20.77 32.12
N ASN A 51 7.08 -20.66 30.81
CA ASN A 51 6.77 -21.78 29.90
C ASN A 51 7.79 -22.93 29.99
N GLU A 52 9.09 -22.61 30.21
CA GLU A 52 10.15 -23.61 30.37
C GLU A 52 9.95 -24.45 31.63
N ALA A 53 9.44 -23.87 32.70
CA ALA A 53 9.16 -24.54 33.96
C ALA A 53 7.80 -25.26 33.94
N TYR A 54 6.81 -24.71 33.27
CA TYR A 54 5.43 -25.22 33.22
C TYR A 54 5.01 -25.54 31.80
N LYS A 55 5.50 -26.67 31.29
CA LYS A 55 5.33 -27.10 29.92
C LYS A 55 3.87 -27.40 29.56
N GLY A 56 3.57 -27.26 28.27
CA GLY A 56 2.25 -27.58 27.70
C GLY A 56 1.18 -26.52 27.97
N ARG A 57 1.52 -25.33 28.47
CA ARG A 57 0.56 -24.27 28.73
C ARG A 57 0.34 -23.32 27.56
N ASN A 58 1.01 -23.54 26.41
CA ASN A 58 0.77 -22.74 25.23
C ASN A 58 -0.56 -23.09 24.56
N PRO A 59 -1.24 -22.11 23.91
CA PRO A 59 -2.36 -22.38 23.02
C PRO A 59 -1.92 -23.31 21.89
N LYS A 60 -2.71 -24.34 21.61
CA LYS A 60 -2.51 -25.28 20.48
C LYS A 60 -3.33 -24.86 19.28
N SER A 61 -4.60 -24.50 19.52
CA SER A 61 -5.52 -24.16 18.44
C SER A 61 -6.46 -23.04 18.84
N TRP A 62 -6.82 -22.20 17.87
CA TRP A 62 -7.78 -21.11 18.08
C TRP A 62 -8.44 -20.67 16.79
N ILE A 63 -9.47 -19.83 16.93
CA ILE A 63 -10.09 -19.07 15.87
C ILE A 63 -9.98 -17.58 16.24
N LEU A 64 -9.55 -16.76 15.29
CA LEU A 64 -9.62 -15.31 15.39
C LEU A 64 -10.84 -14.81 14.62
N TYR A 65 -11.59 -13.92 15.23
CA TYR A 65 -12.78 -13.31 14.64
C TYR A 65 -12.63 -11.80 14.58
N GLY A 66 -13.26 -11.19 13.55
CA GLY A 66 -13.55 -9.78 13.45
C GLY A 66 -15.03 -9.48 13.52
N SER A 67 -15.41 -8.29 13.97
CA SER A 67 -16.79 -7.81 14.01
C SER A 67 -16.85 -6.30 13.92
N SER A 68 -17.83 -5.76 13.20
CA SER A 68 -18.08 -4.31 13.14
C SER A 68 -18.96 -3.82 14.30
N ASP A 69 -19.79 -4.68 14.86
CA ASP A 69 -20.80 -4.35 15.88
C ASP A 69 -20.58 -5.01 17.25
N GLY A 70 -19.65 -5.97 17.35
CA GLY A 70 -19.37 -6.75 18.57
C GLY A 70 -20.36 -7.89 18.84
N THR A 71 -21.34 -8.12 17.97
CA THR A 71 -22.37 -9.16 18.07
C THR A 71 -22.31 -10.17 16.95
N ASN A 72 -22.14 -9.71 15.71
CA ASN A 72 -21.98 -10.54 14.54
C ASN A 72 -20.50 -10.76 14.24
N TRP A 73 -20.02 -11.99 14.41
CA TRP A 73 -18.61 -12.34 14.34
C TRP A 73 -18.28 -13.09 13.07
N GLU A 74 -17.34 -12.57 12.30
CA GLU A 74 -16.79 -13.21 11.13
C GLU A 74 -15.46 -13.88 11.47
N LYS A 75 -15.30 -15.13 11.03
CA LYS A 75 -14.03 -15.85 11.19
C LYS A 75 -13.01 -15.29 10.19
N ILE A 76 -11.88 -14.86 10.70
CA ILE A 76 -10.80 -14.25 9.89
C ILE A 76 -9.51 -15.06 9.89
N ASP A 77 -9.34 -15.97 10.85
CA ASP A 77 -8.20 -16.89 10.87
C ASP A 77 -8.52 -18.16 11.67
N THR A 78 -7.85 -19.27 11.35
CA THR A 78 -7.97 -20.54 12.05
C THR A 78 -6.60 -21.22 12.17
N VAL A 79 -6.11 -21.37 13.39
CA VAL A 79 -4.89 -22.11 13.69
C VAL A 79 -5.26 -23.43 14.38
N ASN A 80 -4.94 -24.57 13.74
CA ASN A 80 -5.21 -25.90 14.27
C ASN A 80 -4.05 -26.50 15.06
N ASN A 81 -2.82 -26.09 14.74
CA ASN A 81 -1.61 -26.44 15.48
C ASN A 81 -0.63 -25.25 15.44
N SER A 82 -0.46 -24.59 16.55
CA SER A 82 0.32 -23.36 16.64
C SER A 82 1.82 -23.55 16.45
N GLY A 83 2.35 -24.75 16.76
CA GLY A 83 3.79 -24.99 16.79
C GLY A 83 4.53 -24.23 17.89
N MET A 84 3.82 -23.62 18.86
CA MET A 84 4.45 -22.90 19.96
C MET A 84 5.24 -23.85 20.87
N GLU A 85 6.50 -23.52 21.09
CA GLU A 85 7.43 -24.28 21.95
C GLU A 85 7.34 -23.81 23.41
N ASP A 86 7.71 -24.68 24.33
CA ASP A 86 7.81 -24.36 25.76
C ASP A 86 9.06 -23.54 26.10
N VAL A 87 9.17 -22.36 25.49
CA VAL A 87 10.25 -21.38 25.66
C VAL A 87 9.65 -20.08 26.19
N ASN A 88 10.34 -19.42 27.13
CA ASN A 88 9.89 -18.17 27.71
C ASN A 88 10.03 -16.99 26.71
N PHE A 89 9.05 -16.08 26.71
CA PHE A 89 9.10 -14.81 25.98
C PHE A 89 9.29 -14.91 24.46
N LYS A 90 9.02 -16.07 23.85
CA LYS A 90 9.13 -16.27 22.40
C LYS A 90 7.87 -15.78 21.71
N THR A 91 8.05 -14.92 20.71
CA THR A 91 6.96 -14.37 19.90
C THR A 91 6.79 -15.17 18.61
N TYR A 92 5.57 -15.56 18.31
CA TYR A 92 5.15 -16.24 17.10
C TYR A 92 4.23 -15.35 16.30
N ASN A 93 4.48 -15.23 14.99
CA ASN A 93 3.71 -14.40 14.08
C ASN A 93 2.75 -15.26 13.26
N TYR A 94 1.53 -14.77 13.05
CA TYR A 94 0.48 -15.42 12.28
C TYR A 94 -0.11 -14.43 11.29
N THR A 95 -0.35 -14.88 10.06
CA THR A 95 -1.05 -14.10 9.03
C THR A 95 -2.52 -14.51 9.03
N VAL A 96 -3.43 -13.56 8.91
CA VAL A 96 -4.86 -13.89 8.84
C VAL A 96 -5.23 -14.49 7.50
N ASP A 97 -6.14 -15.48 7.49
CA ASP A 97 -6.68 -16.08 6.25
C ASP A 97 -7.54 -15.06 5.47
N LYS A 98 -8.25 -14.19 6.20
CA LYS A 98 -9.14 -13.19 5.63
C LYS A 98 -8.84 -11.82 6.22
N VAL A 99 -8.24 -10.94 5.40
CA VAL A 99 -8.03 -9.54 5.77
C VAL A 99 -9.35 -8.79 5.73
N GLY A 100 -9.63 -8.02 6.75
CA GLY A 100 -10.83 -7.19 6.84
C GLY A 100 -10.66 -6.10 7.89
N SER A 101 -11.52 -5.07 7.81
CA SER A 101 -11.53 -3.94 8.74
C SER A 101 -12.67 -4.10 9.73
N TYR A 102 -12.34 -4.19 11.01
CA TYR A 102 -13.31 -4.43 12.08
C TYR A 102 -13.09 -3.51 13.28
N ARG A 103 -14.18 -3.24 14.00
CA ARG A 103 -14.16 -2.49 15.26
C ARG A 103 -13.82 -3.35 16.46
N TYR A 104 -14.12 -4.65 16.39
CA TYR A 104 -13.95 -5.62 17.46
C TYR A 104 -13.21 -6.84 16.94
N TYR A 105 -12.36 -7.40 17.78
CA TYR A 105 -11.67 -8.66 17.54
C TYR A 105 -11.91 -9.61 18.70
N LYS A 106 -11.88 -10.92 18.41
CA LYS A 106 -12.04 -11.97 19.43
C LYS A 106 -11.10 -13.13 19.11
N LEU A 107 -10.25 -13.48 20.07
CA LEU A 107 -9.46 -14.69 20.07
C LEU A 107 -10.19 -15.76 20.87
N ASP A 108 -10.49 -16.87 20.24
CA ASP A 108 -11.22 -18.01 20.84
C ASP A 108 -10.30 -19.23 20.82
N VAL A 109 -9.54 -19.43 21.90
CA VAL A 109 -8.64 -20.57 22.06
C VAL A 109 -9.47 -21.82 22.33
N LYS A 110 -9.36 -22.78 21.41
CA LYS A 110 -10.13 -24.03 21.40
C LYS A 110 -9.44 -25.15 22.15
N ALA A 111 -8.10 -25.14 22.21
CA ALA A 111 -7.31 -26.08 22.97
C ALA A 111 -5.92 -25.52 23.29
N GLY A 112 -5.44 -25.81 24.49
CA GLY A 112 -4.03 -25.79 24.85
C GLY A 112 -3.35 -27.13 24.55
N TYR A 113 -2.02 -27.18 24.68
CA TYR A 113 -1.28 -28.46 24.63
C TYR A 113 -1.50 -29.30 25.90
N GLY A 114 -1.77 -28.67 27.04
CA GLY A 114 -2.08 -29.32 28.32
C GLY A 114 -3.47 -28.96 28.85
N SER A 115 -3.63 -29.06 30.16
CA SER A 115 -4.91 -28.83 30.86
C SER A 115 -5.18 -27.36 31.20
N SER A 116 -4.20 -26.50 31.06
CA SER A 116 -4.24 -25.05 31.31
C SER A 116 -3.58 -24.28 30.17
N VAL A 117 -3.90 -22.98 30.04
CA VAL A 117 -3.35 -22.13 29.01
C VAL A 117 -2.83 -20.82 29.58
N GLN A 118 -1.71 -20.35 29.06
CA GLN A 118 -1.13 -19.04 29.39
C GLN A 118 -0.56 -18.35 28.15
N LEU A 119 -0.55 -17.03 28.19
CA LEU A 119 0.09 -16.15 27.20
C LEU A 119 0.56 -14.88 27.89
N SER A 120 1.69 -14.35 27.44
CA SER A 120 2.19 -13.04 27.87
C SER A 120 1.52 -11.91 27.11
N GLU A 121 1.60 -11.95 25.77
CA GLU A 121 1.14 -10.84 24.95
C GLU A 121 0.37 -11.31 23.72
N ILE A 122 -0.62 -10.51 23.32
CA ILE A 122 -1.24 -10.48 22.01
C ILE A 122 -0.90 -9.14 21.37
N SER A 123 -0.21 -9.16 20.23
CA SER A 123 0.03 -7.94 19.48
C SER A 123 -0.62 -8.05 18.11
N LEU A 124 -1.43 -7.06 17.78
CA LEU A 124 -1.98 -6.87 16.44
C LEU A 124 -0.96 -6.12 15.61
N LYS A 125 0.14 -6.77 15.26
CA LYS A 125 1.15 -6.18 14.40
C LYS A 125 0.55 -5.87 13.04
N GLY A 126 0.71 -4.62 12.63
CA GLY A 126 0.20 -4.18 11.35
C GLY A 126 -1.29 -3.91 11.31
N ALA A 127 -1.89 -3.66 12.45
CA ALA A 127 -3.22 -3.08 12.50
C ALA A 127 -3.18 -1.64 12.00
N TYR A 128 -3.88 -1.37 10.89
CA TYR A 128 -4.06 -0.05 10.31
C TYR A 128 -5.50 0.39 10.45
N ILE A 129 -5.64 1.69 10.69
CA ILE A 129 -6.91 2.36 10.62
C ILE A 129 -7.24 2.50 9.14
N SER A 130 -8.27 1.77 8.68
CA SER A 130 -8.83 2.01 7.37
C SER A 130 -9.51 3.38 7.35
N PRO A 131 -9.11 4.32 6.48
CA PRO A 131 -9.97 5.45 6.18
C PRO A 131 -11.30 4.89 5.67
N SER A 132 -12.42 5.34 6.21
CA SER A 132 -13.77 4.80 5.97
C SER A 132 -14.21 4.79 4.50
N LYS A 133 -13.44 5.38 3.59
CA LYS A 133 -13.73 5.50 2.16
C LYS A 133 -12.95 4.50 1.30
N TYR A 134 -11.75 4.08 1.71
CA TYR A 134 -10.86 3.25 0.88
C TYR A 134 -10.57 1.94 1.58
N ASP A 135 -10.45 0.87 0.81
CA ASP A 135 -10.19 -0.47 1.33
C ASP A 135 -9.21 -1.25 0.47
N ILE A 136 -8.61 -2.28 1.04
CA ILE A 136 -7.64 -3.15 0.42
C ILE A 136 -8.03 -4.60 0.67
N LEU A 137 -8.00 -5.41 -0.39
CA LEU A 137 -8.22 -6.86 -0.32
C LEU A 137 -6.95 -7.60 -0.72
N PHE A 138 -6.58 -8.62 0.03
CA PHE A 138 -5.50 -9.53 -0.32
C PHE A 138 -6.08 -10.85 -0.82
N THR A 139 -5.66 -11.30 -2.01
CA THR A 139 -6.12 -12.54 -2.66
C THR A 139 -4.96 -13.30 -3.29
N GLY A 140 -5.16 -14.58 -3.63
CA GLY A 140 -4.14 -15.39 -4.29
C GLY A 140 -3.13 -16.01 -3.31
N ASP A 141 -1.88 -16.11 -3.73
CA ASP A 141 -0.87 -16.98 -3.14
C ASP A 141 -0.03 -16.31 -2.04
N TRP A 142 -0.59 -15.38 -1.27
CA TRP A 142 0.14 -14.65 -0.22
C TRP A 142 0.80 -15.54 0.83
N LYS A 143 0.28 -16.76 1.05
CA LYS A 143 0.91 -17.78 1.93
C LYS A 143 2.31 -18.18 1.48
N ASP A 144 2.62 -17.98 0.19
CA ASP A 144 3.90 -18.34 -0.42
C ASP A 144 4.88 -17.15 -0.45
N VAL A 145 4.45 -15.97 -0.01
CA VAL A 145 5.31 -14.82 0.27
C VAL A 145 5.85 -14.95 1.69
N THR A 146 7.14 -15.29 1.80
CA THR A 146 7.81 -15.63 3.07
C THR A 146 8.46 -14.44 3.77
N VAL A 147 8.31 -13.24 3.24
CA VAL A 147 8.88 -12.01 3.78
C VAL A 147 8.07 -11.54 4.98
N ASP A 148 8.70 -11.49 6.15
CA ASP A 148 8.04 -11.03 7.39
C ASP A 148 7.60 -9.56 7.27
N GLY A 149 6.35 -9.30 7.64
CA GLY A 149 5.78 -7.95 7.61
C GLY A 149 5.45 -7.40 6.22
N TYR A 150 5.54 -8.21 5.15
CA TYR A 150 5.34 -7.73 3.77
C TYR A 150 3.93 -7.15 3.56
N LEU A 151 2.89 -7.87 3.97
CA LEU A 151 1.50 -7.39 3.87
C LEU A 151 1.27 -6.13 4.71
N GLU A 152 1.98 -6.01 5.84
CA GLU A 152 1.98 -4.79 6.65
C GLU A 152 2.48 -3.59 5.85
N GLU A 153 3.63 -3.73 5.23
CA GLU A 153 4.23 -2.64 4.47
C GLU A 153 3.37 -2.27 3.26
N LEU A 154 2.76 -3.24 2.57
CA LEU A 154 1.80 -2.97 1.49
C LEU A 154 0.55 -2.24 1.97
N THR A 155 0.03 -2.62 3.12
CA THR A 155 -1.13 -1.94 3.74
C THR A 155 -0.78 -0.50 4.10
N LYS A 156 0.39 -0.25 4.67
CA LYS A 156 0.91 1.11 4.94
C LYS A 156 1.03 1.93 3.67
N LEU A 157 1.63 1.33 2.64
CA LEU A 157 1.80 1.97 1.34
C LEU A 157 0.44 2.39 0.77
N PHE A 158 -0.53 1.47 0.75
CA PHE A 158 -1.85 1.74 0.21
C PHE A 158 -2.52 2.93 0.91
N TYR A 159 -2.66 2.90 2.24
CA TYR A 159 -3.36 3.97 2.96
C TYR A 159 -2.59 5.30 3.00
N ASN A 160 -1.29 5.27 2.80
CA ASN A 160 -0.50 6.50 2.67
C ASN A 160 -0.54 7.11 1.28
N SER A 161 -0.75 6.31 0.23
CA SER A 161 -0.63 6.75 -1.16
C SER A 161 -1.98 6.89 -1.86
N TYR A 162 -2.82 5.85 -1.83
CA TYR A 162 -4.03 5.77 -2.63
C TYR A 162 -5.04 6.91 -2.38
N PRO A 163 -5.34 7.30 -1.13
CA PRO A 163 -6.24 8.42 -0.86
C PRO A 163 -5.77 9.75 -1.47
N ARG A 164 -4.45 9.97 -1.49
CA ARG A 164 -3.85 11.19 -2.05
C ARG A 164 -3.86 11.18 -3.58
N LEU A 165 -3.56 10.03 -4.19
CA LEU A 165 -3.66 9.81 -5.63
C LEU A 165 -5.09 10.04 -6.10
N TYR A 166 -6.05 9.41 -5.41
CA TYR A 166 -7.48 9.56 -5.67
C TYR A 166 -7.95 11.02 -5.56
N GLN A 167 -7.55 11.71 -4.49
CA GLN A 167 -7.92 13.11 -4.25
C GLN A 167 -7.38 14.03 -5.35
N ARG A 168 -6.16 13.78 -5.83
CA ARG A 168 -5.54 14.65 -6.81
C ARG A 168 -5.98 14.34 -8.23
N TRP A 169 -5.97 13.08 -8.62
CA TRP A 169 -6.13 12.65 -10.01
C TRP A 169 -7.42 11.90 -10.29
N GLY A 170 -8.19 11.59 -9.27
CA GLY A 170 -9.50 11.00 -9.40
C GLY A 170 -10.55 11.99 -9.90
N ASN A 171 -11.62 11.46 -10.47
CA ASN A 171 -12.82 12.22 -10.85
C ASN A 171 -14.10 11.68 -10.19
N GLY A 172 -13.96 10.72 -9.26
CA GLY A 172 -15.05 10.12 -8.50
C GLY A 172 -15.57 8.80 -9.06
N THR A 173 -15.00 8.31 -10.17
CA THR A 173 -15.38 7.03 -10.79
C THR A 173 -14.40 5.90 -10.47
N GLU A 174 -13.26 6.25 -9.84
CA GLU A 174 -12.23 5.29 -9.50
C GLU A 174 -12.69 4.34 -8.40
N PRO A 175 -12.12 3.12 -8.37
CA PRO A 175 -12.42 2.16 -7.32
C PRO A 175 -12.03 2.69 -5.95
N THR A 176 -12.84 2.42 -4.95
CA THR A 176 -12.49 2.69 -3.54
C THR A 176 -11.87 1.48 -2.86
N THR A 177 -12.01 0.30 -3.47
CA THR A 177 -11.40 -0.94 -3.02
C THR A 177 -10.42 -1.43 -4.08
N ILE A 178 -9.17 -1.70 -3.67
CA ILE A 178 -8.12 -2.27 -4.53
C ILE A 178 -7.80 -3.68 -4.05
N THR A 179 -7.73 -4.61 -4.99
CA THR A 179 -7.32 -5.99 -4.72
C THR A 179 -5.83 -6.15 -4.99
N PHE A 180 -5.08 -6.61 -4.00
CA PHE A 180 -3.70 -7.05 -4.16
C PHE A 180 -3.69 -8.57 -4.27
N LYS A 181 -3.31 -9.08 -5.45
CA LYS A 181 -3.27 -10.51 -5.76
C LYS A 181 -1.83 -10.97 -5.85
N ALA A 182 -1.43 -11.93 -5.02
CA ALA A 182 -0.18 -12.67 -5.23
C ALA A 182 -0.38 -13.81 -6.22
N ASP A 183 0.58 -14.02 -7.12
CA ASP A 183 0.47 -15.04 -8.18
C ASP A 183 1.80 -15.78 -8.34
N ASN A 184 1.79 -17.10 -8.10
CA ASN A 184 2.94 -17.99 -8.25
C ASN A 184 3.36 -18.20 -9.71
N ASN A 185 2.45 -17.99 -10.64
CA ASN A 185 2.64 -18.25 -12.06
C ASN A 185 3.02 -17.00 -12.86
N TYR A 186 3.03 -15.84 -12.24
CA TYR A 186 3.45 -14.61 -12.88
C TYR A 186 4.97 -14.41 -12.74
N ASP A 187 5.66 -14.28 -13.85
CA ASP A 187 7.13 -14.17 -13.89
C ASP A 187 7.65 -12.72 -13.97
N GLY A 188 6.78 -11.72 -14.10
CA GLY A 188 7.15 -10.29 -14.06
C GLY A 188 7.31 -9.77 -12.63
N VAL A 189 7.30 -8.45 -12.48
CA VAL A 189 7.32 -7.77 -11.17
C VAL A 189 5.91 -7.64 -10.63
N ALA A 190 5.11 -6.77 -11.25
CA ALA A 190 3.71 -6.54 -10.97
C ALA A 190 3.01 -5.98 -12.21
N TYR A 191 1.70 -5.93 -12.17
CA TYR A 191 0.87 -5.19 -13.14
C TYR A 191 -0.45 -4.81 -12.49
N CYS A 192 -1.07 -3.76 -13.02
CA CYS A 192 -2.43 -3.34 -12.65
C CYS A 192 -3.41 -3.66 -13.76
N GLN A 193 -4.52 -4.33 -13.42
CA GLN A 193 -5.65 -4.54 -14.31
C GLN A 193 -6.94 -4.11 -13.61
N GLY A 194 -7.44 -2.95 -13.98
CA GLY A 194 -8.63 -2.37 -13.37
C GLY A 194 -8.45 -2.07 -11.88
N THR A 195 -9.06 -2.90 -11.03
CA THR A 195 -9.01 -2.78 -9.56
C THR A 195 -8.01 -3.73 -8.92
N THR A 196 -7.34 -4.56 -9.72
CA THR A 196 -6.44 -5.60 -9.22
C THR A 196 -4.99 -5.28 -9.55
N VAL A 197 -4.16 -5.21 -8.53
CA VAL A 197 -2.70 -5.20 -8.63
C VAL A 197 -2.22 -6.63 -8.40
N CYS A 198 -1.63 -7.23 -9.41
CA CYS A 198 -1.04 -8.56 -9.35
C CYS A 198 0.46 -8.45 -9.11
N VAL A 199 1.01 -9.29 -8.24
CA VAL A 199 2.45 -9.35 -7.95
C VAL A 199 2.95 -10.79 -8.04
N SER A 200 4.16 -10.95 -8.59
CA SER A 200 4.86 -12.21 -8.56
C SER A 200 5.33 -12.55 -7.15
N THR A 201 4.96 -13.73 -6.65
CA THR A 201 5.49 -14.23 -5.36
C THR A 201 7.00 -14.46 -5.41
N LYS A 202 7.53 -14.83 -6.57
CA LYS A 202 8.98 -14.97 -6.80
C LYS A 202 9.69 -13.64 -6.65
N TYR A 203 9.13 -12.57 -7.25
CA TYR A 203 9.71 -11.23 -7.14
C TYR A 203 9.64 -10.72 -5.71
N ALA A 204 8.48 -10.80 -5.06
CA ALA A 204 8.30 -10.38 -3.67
C ALA A 204 9.32 -11.03 -2.72
N ASN A 205 9.56 -12.34 -2.87
CA ASN A 205 10.52 -13.07 -2.04
C ASN A 205 11.99 -12.72 -2.34
N SER A 206 12.32 -12.46 -3.60
CA SER A 206 13.70 -12.13 -4.01
C SER A 206 14.06 -10.66 -3.80
N HIS A 207 13.06 -9.76 -3.75
CA HIS A 207 13.21 -8.32 -3.59
C HIS A 207 12.37 -7.76 -2.44
N PRO A 208 12.58 -8.23 -1.19
CA PRO A 208 11.68 -7.97 -0.06
C PRO A 208 11.58 -6.51 0.36
N LYS A 209 12.51 -5.67 -0.07
CA LYS A 209 12.52 -4.23 0.22
C LYS A 209 11.97 -3.38 -0.91
N ASP A 210 11.79 -3.95 -2.08
CA ASP A 210 11.22 -3.24 -3.23
C ASP A 210 9.72 -3.41 -3.24
N ILE A 211 9.03 -2.51 -2.56
CA ILE A 211 7.57 -2.42 -2.53
C ILE A 211 7.04 -1.17 -3.25
N GLY A 212 7.93 -0.33 -3.72
CA GLY A 212 7.58 0.95 -4.38
C GLY A 212 6.76 0.76 -5.66
N PHE A 213 6.95 -0.36 -6.36
CA PHE A 213 6.17 -0.70 -7.54
C PHE A 213 4.66 -0.77 -7.28
N PHE A 214 4.20 -1.14 -6.07
CA PHE A 214 2.77 -1.12 -5.75
C PHE A 214 2.17 0.29 -5.82
N SER A 215 2.92 1.31 -5.44
CA SER A 215 2.44 2.69 -5.55
C SER A 215 2.36 3.15 -7.00
N HIS A 216 3.22 2.63 -7.86
CA HIS A 216 3.12 2.77 -9.31
C HIS A 216 1.83 2.11 -9.81
N GLU A 217 1.62 0.85 -9.49
CA GLU A 217 0.47 0.07 -9.97
C GLU A 217 -0.88 0.63 -9.47
N ILE A 218 -0.98 1.05 -8.20
CA ILE A 218 -2.22 1.67 -7.71
C ILE A 218 -2.48 3.05 -8.35
N THR A 219 -1.46 3.70 -8.92
CA THR A 219 -1.66 4.92 -9.69
C THR A 219 -2.41 4.63 -10.98
N HIS A 220 -2.16 3.50 -11.65
CA HIS A 220 -2.94 3.07 -12.83
C HIS A 220 -4.43 2.89 -12.51
N SER A 221 -4.77 2.37 -11.32
CA SER A 221 -6.18 2.28 -10.88
C SER A 221 -6.86 3.65 -10.79
N VAL A 222 -6.10 4.71 -10.51
CA VAL A 222 -6.62 6.09 -10.49
C VAL A 222 -6.63 6.72 -11.88
N GLN A 223 -5.64 6.42 -12.72
CA GLN A 223 -5.56 6.96 -14.09
C GLN A 223 -6.76 6.57 -14.95
N GLN A 224 -7.13 5.28 -14.99
CA GLN A 224 -8.24 4.76 -15.80
C GLN A 224 -8.19 5.23 -17.26
N TYR A 225 -6.99 5.18 -17.88
CA TYR A 225 -6.75 5.68 -19.24
C TYR A 225 -7.12 4.70 -20.34
N SER A 226 -7.53 3.47 -20.01
CA SER A 226 -7.93 2.45 -20.97
C SER A 226 -9.00 2.97 -21.92
N GLY A 227 -8.77 2.88 -23.23
CA GLY A 227 -9.67 3.39 -24.28
C GLY A 227 -9.72 4.91 -24.41
N LYS A 228 -8.93 5.65 -23.62
CA LYS A 228 -8.90 7.13 -23.62
C LYS A 228 -7.58 7.71 -24.10
N LEU A 229 -6.48 7.08 -23.75
CA LEU A 229 -5.14 7.38 -24.24
C LEU A 229 -4.62 6.17 -25.03
N ASN A 230 -3.90 6.42 -26.11
CA ASN A 230 -3.32 5.34 -26.91
C ASN A 230 -2.21 4.65 -26.11
N TYR A 231 -2.31 3.32 -25.98
CA TYR A 231 -1.34 2.45 -25.33
C TYR A 231 -0.73 1.56 -26.41
N GLY A 232 -0.04 2.18 -27.37
CA GLY A 232 0.54 1.47 -28.50
C GLY A 232 2.08 1.54 -28.51
N ASP A 233 2.64 0.56 -29.09
CA ASP A 233 4.00 0.03 -29.24
C ASP A 233 5.23 0.87 -28.79
N ASP A 234 5.14 2.21 -28.71
CA ASP A 234 6.25 3.07 -28.24
C ASP A 234 5.79 4.25 -27.36
N VAL A 235 4.53 4.37 -26.98
CA VAL A 235 3.98 5.66 -26.52
C VAL A 235 3.11 5.58 -25.26
N ALA A 236 3.40 4.68 -24.33
CA ALA A 236 2.80 4.73 -23.00
C ALA A 236 3.59 5.65 -22.04
N TRP A 237 4.45 6.53 -22.57
CA TRP A 237 5.37 7.30 -21.75
C TRP A 237 4.66 8.14 -20.71
N TRP A 238 3.53 8.78 -21.06
CA TRP A 238 2.78 9.60 -20.11
C TRP A 238 2.15 8.74 -19.00
N THR A 239 1.47 7.66 -19.37
CA THR A 239 0.81 6.75 -18.44
C THR A 239 1.79 6.20 -17.42
N GLU A 240 2.89 5.63 -17.90
CA GLU A 240 3.87 4.95 -17.09
C GLU A 240 4.69 5.94 -16.23
N ASN A 241 5.13 7.04 -16.83
CA ASN A 241 5.94 8.02 -16.08
C ASN A 241 5.10 8.81 -15.06
N MET A 242 3.83 9.05 -15.33
CA MET A 242 2.91 9.60 -14.34
C MET A 242 2.69 8.62 -13.18
N ALA A 243 2.61 7.31 -13.46
CA ALA A 243 2.53 6.28 -12.42
C ALA A 243 3.80 6.24 -11.57
N ASN A 244 4.98 6.28 -12.20
CA ASN A 244 6.26 6.40 -11.50
C ASN A 244 6.33 7.67 -10.64
N TYR A 245 5.88 8.80 -11.17
CA TYR A 245 5.85 10.05 -10.42
C TYR A 245 4.87 9.99 -9.25
N GLY A 246 3.71 9.38 -9.43
CA GLY A 246 2.73 9.14 -8.36
C GLY A 246 3.31 8.32 -7.23
N GLY A 247 3.95 7.21 -7.55
CA GLY A 247 4.66 6.36 -6.60
C GLY A 247 5.77 7.11 -5.87
N PHE A 248 6.61 7.82 -6.62
CA PHE A 248 7.70 8.61 -6.06
C PHE A 248 7.18 9.69 -5.11
N ARG A 249 6.21 10.52 -5.53
CA ARG A 249 5.71 11.65 -4.77
C ARG A 249 4.96 11.24 -3.51
N TYR A 250 4.11 10.22 -3.59
CA TYR A 250 3.19 9.89 -2.51
C TYR A 250 3.66 8.74 -1.63
N PHE A 251 4.66 8.01 -2.02
CA PHE A 251 5.25 6.95 -1.23
C PHE A 251 6.72 7.24 -0.86
N HIS A 252 7.63 7.22 -1.84
CA HIS A 252 9.07 7.35 -1.54
C HIS A 252 9.42 8.69 -0.89
N TRP A 253 8.95 9.78 -1.45
CA TRP A 253 9.24 11.12 -0.96
C TRP A 253 8.59 11.42 0.40
N SER A 254 7.46 10.83 0.67
CA SER A 254 6.72 11.04 1.93
C SER A 254 7.14 10.10 3.05
N ASN A 255 8.00 9.13 2.79
CA ASN A 255 8.40 8.11 3.76
C ASN A 255 9.91 8.14 3.99
N PRO A 256 10.38 8.69 5.14
CA PRO A 256 11.81 8.81 5.44
C PRO A 256 12.59 7.48 5.41
N LYS A 257 11.92 6.35 5.63
CA LYS A 257 12.51 5.01 5.59
C LYS A 257 12.98 4.62 4.18
N TYR A 258 12.33 5.19 3.14
CA TYR A 258 12.58 4.90 1.73
C TYR A 258 13.13 6.09 0.96
N VAL A 259 13.44 7.20 1.64
CA VAL A 259 14.14 8.34 1.04
C VAL A 259 15.55 7.88 0.70
N GLN A 260 15.73 7.43 -0.53
CA GLN A 260 17.05 7.51 -1.15
C GLN A 260 17.21 8.96 -1.60
N VAL A 261 18.35 9.55 -1.33
CA VAL A 261 18.70 10.88 -1.87
C VAL A 261 18.80 10.73 -3.39
N TYR A 262 17.75 11.13 -4.09
CA TYR A 262 17.72 11.15 -5.54
C TYR A 262 18.06 12.57 -5.99
N GLU A 263 19.18 12.72 -6.66
CA GLU A 263 19.49 13.93 -7.37
C GLU A 263 19.04 13.77 -8.83
N ALA A 264 18.41 14.80 -9.37
CA ALA A 264 18.11 14.86 -10.79
C ALA A 264 19.43 15.16 -11.52
N THR A 265 20.18 14.12 -11.87
CA THR A 265 21.52 14.24 -12.45
C THR A 265 21.56 13.93 -13.95
N ASP A 266 20.53 13.30 -14.49
CA ASP A 266 20.50 12.91 -15.89
C ASP A 266 20.11 14.07 -16.78
N THR A 267 21.09 14.62 -17.48
CA THR A 267 20.94 15.66 -18.49
C THR A 267 20.86 15.11 -19.91
N SER A 268 20.87 13.79 -20.09
CA SER A 268 20.72 13.18 -21.41
C SER A 268 19.26 13.29 -21.87
N LEU A 269 19.07 13.83 -23.09
CA LEU A 269 17.81 13.76 -23.82
C LEU A 269 17.73 12.40 -24.48
N GLN A 270 17.32 11.40 -23.71
CA GLN A 270 17.11 10.07 -24.26
C GLN A 270 15.69 9.96 -24.86
N ASP A 271 15.47 8.94 -25.67
CA ASP A 271 14.16 8.70 -26.29
C ASP A 271 13.03 8.55 -25.25
N TRP A 272 11.80 8.81 -25.66
CA TRP A 272 10.63 8.72 -24.80
C TRP A 272 10.19 7.29 -24.46
N GLY A 273 10.90 6.27 -24.97
CA GLY A 273 10.57 4.86 -24.86
C GLY A 273 10.52 4.32 -23.43
N TYR A 274 10.03 3.12 -23.32
CA TYR A 274 9.83 2.37 -22.07
C TYR A 274 11.12 2.24 -21.24
N GLU A 275 12.28 2.19 -21.86
CA GLU A 275 13.57 2.05 -21.17
C GLU A 275 13.98 3.27 -20.34
N GLN A 276 13.32 4.43 -20.52
CA GLN A 276 13.58 5.66 -19.78
C GLN A 276 12.73 5.84 -18.53
N TYR A 277 12.11 4.81 -18.08
CA TYR A 277 11.17 4.71 -16.98
C TYR A 277 11.62 5.39 -15.66
N GLY A 278 12.90 5.32 -15.36
CA GLY A 278 13.44 5.83 -14.10
C GLY A 278 13.65 7.34 -14.05
N ASN A 279 13.95 7.98 -15.18
CA ASN A 279 14.42 9.37 -15.23
C ASN A 279 13.31 10.39 -15.44
N ASN A 280 12.25 10.02 -16.15
CA ASN A 280 11.15 10.94 -16.43
C ASN A 280 10.33 11.36 -15.20
N LYS A 281 10.42 10.66 -14.05
CA LYS A 281 9.84 11.13 -12.78
C LYS A 281 10.35 12.51 -12.37
N TRP A 282 11.61 12.85 -12.71
CA TRP A 282 12.20 14.16 -12.44
C TRP A 282 11.63 15.25 -13.35
N PHE A 283 11.35 14.90 -14.60
CA PHE A 283 10.65 15.81 -15.50
C PHE A 283 9.23 16.08 -15.01
N PHE A 284 8.54 15.07 -14.47
CA PHE A 284 7.24 15.28 -13.82
C PHE A 284 7.36 16.17 -12.57
N ALA A 285 8.39 15.99 -11.76
CA ALA A 285 8.66 16.87 -10.63
C ALA A 285 8.94 18.31 -11.07
N TYR A 286 9.65 18.50 -12.19
CA TYR A 286 9.86 19.81 -12.81
C TYR A 286 8.54 20.45 -13.24
N MET A 287 7.71 19.72 -13.99
CA MET A 287 6.39 20.20 -14.42
C MET A 287 5.52 20.61 -13.23
N ASP A 288 5.49 19.81 -12.18
CA ASP A 288 4.70 20.10 -10.98
C ASP A 288 5.23 21.31 -10.21
N SER A 289 6.53 21.53 -10.19
CA SER A 289 7.15 22.67 -9.55
C SER A 289 6.95 23.99 -10.31
N LYS A 290 7.02 23.94 -11.65
CA LYS A 290 6.90 25.13 -12.51
C LYS A 290 5.46 25.51 -12.81
N TYR A 291 4.61 24.50 -12.99
CA TYR A 291 3.21 24.66 -13.42
C TYR A 291 2.25 23.93 -12.48
N PRO A 292 2.27 24.25 -11.15
CA PRO A 292 1.44 23.55 -10.16
C PRO A 292 -0.03 23.93 -10.26
N THR A 293 -0.91 23.05 -9.81
CA THR A 293 -2.28 23.40 -9.50
C THR A 293 -2.31 24.39 -8.33
N ARG A 294 -3.08 25.44 -8.46
CA ARG A 294 -3.23 26.50 -7.44
C ARG A 294 -4.72 26.72 -7.12
N LYS A 295 -4.97 27.14 -5.90
CA LYS A 295 -6.28 27.57 -5.47
C LYS A 295 -6.41 29.06 -5.67
N ASN A 296 -7.44 29.50 -6.38
CA ASN A 296 -7.78 30.91 -6.57
C ASN A 296 -8.34 31.52 -5.27
N ALA A 297 -8.44 32.83 -5.21
CA ALA A 297 -9.00 33.55 -4.06
C ALA A 297 -10.47 33.21 -3.76
N ASP A 298 -11.24 32.83 -4.78
CA ASP A 298 -12.64 32.39 -4.70
C ASP A 298 -12.79 30.91 -4.32
N GLY A 299 -11.65 30.20 -4.10
CA GLY A 299 -11.63 28.79 -3.74
C GLY A 299 -11.66 27.82 -4.93
N THR A 300 -11.84 28.29 -6.16
CA THR A 300 -11.74 27.44 -7.36
C THR A 300 -10.32 26.99 -7.64
N LEU A 301 -10.16 25.90 -8.38
CA LEU A 301 -8.83 25.38 -8.75
C LEU A 301 -8.45 25.88 -10.14
N LYS A 302 -7.25 26.42 -10.25
CA LYS A 302 -6.52 26.59 -11.51
C LYS A 302 -5.59 25.39 -11.65
N TYR A 303 -5.98 24.44 -12.49
CA TYR A 303 -5.21 23.22 -12.69
C TYR A 303 -3.85 23.52 -13.30
N GLY A 304 -2.82 22.87 -12.75
CA GLY A 304 -1.48 22.85 -13.29
C GLY A 304 -1.35 21.90 -14.49
N LEU A 305 -0.14 21.78 -15.02
CA LEU A 305 0.08 21.04 -16.27
C LEU A 305 -0.31 19.55 -16.15
N ILE A 306 0.22 18.83 -15.15
CA ILE A 306 -0.05 17.41 -14.98
C ILE A 306 -1.56 17.17 -14.76
N ASP A 307 -2.16 17.95 -13.89
CA ASP A 307 -3.57 17.78 -13.51
C ASP A 307 -4.51 18.12 -14.67
N SER A 308 -4.14 19.11 -15.51
CA SER A 308 -4.91 19.46 -16.73
C SER A 308 -4.84 18.39 -17.78
N ILE A 309 -3.68 17.79 -18.03
CA ILE A 309 -3.52 16.68 -18.96
C ILE A 309 -4.26 15.43 -18.45
N ASN A 310 -4.12 15.10 -17.16
CA ASN A 310 -4.88 14.00 -16.55
C ASN A 310 -6.39 14.20 -16.74
N LYS A 311 -6.89 15.41 -16.49
CA LYS A 311 -8.31 15.74 -16.68
C LYS A 311 -8.72 15.62 -18.14
N LEU A 312 -7.92 16.14 -19.08
CA LEU A 312 -8.17 16.02 -20.53
C LEU A 312 -8.37 14.55 -20.92
N ILE A 313 -7.47 13.67 -20.48
CA ILE A 313 -7.53 12.25 -20.84
C ILE A 313 -8.75 11.58 -20.20
N LYS A 314 -8.98 11.82 -18.91
CA LYS A 314 -10.11 11.21 -18.19
C LYS A 314 -11.47 11.65 -18.71
N ASP A 315 -11.60 12.89 -19.12
CA ASP A 315 -12.83 13.44 -19.67
C ASP A 315 -13.03 13.08 -21.16
N ASN A 316 -12.09 12.37 -21.77
CA ASN A 316 -12.22 11.91 -23.16
C ASN A 316 -13.35 10.89 -23.28
N ASN A 317 -14.47 11.32 -23.83
CA ASN A 317 -15.66 10.51 -24.14
C ASN A 317 -15.99 10.53 -25.64
N THR A 318 -14.99 10.82 -26.49
CA THR A 318 -15.18 10.96 -27.95
C THR A 318 -15.31 9.63 -28.68
N GLY A 319 -15.05 8.51 -28.00
CA GLY A 319 -14.94 7.17 -28.61
C GLY A 319 -13.65 6.92 -29.37
N SER A 320 -12.72 7.90 -29.39
CA SER A 320 -11.38 7.78 -29.95
C SER A 320 -10.35 8.04 -28.89
N THR A 321 -9.22 7.33 -28.94
CA THR A 321 -8.10 7.55 -28.01
C THR A 321 -7.31 8.81 -28.38
N TYR A 322 -6.85 9.55 -27.36
CA TYR A 322 -5.85 10.59 -27.57
C TYR A 322 -4.44 9.96 -27.72
N THR A 323 -3.53 10.70 -28.33
CA THR A 323 -2.12 10.35 -28.37
C THR A 323 -1.33 11.29 -27.47
N ASP A 324 -0.34 10.75 -26.79
CA ASP A 324 0.68 11.47 -26.03
C ASP A 324 1.97 11.70 -26.84
N ASP A 325 1.88 11.66 -28.18
CA ASP A 325 3.00 11.94 -29.08
C ASP A 325 3.71 13.24 -28.65
N PRO A 326 4.98 13.15 -28.21
CA PRO A 326 5.66 14.28 -27.59
C PRO A 326 6.06 15.39 -28.59
N TYR A 327 6.02 15.11 -29.86
CA TYR A 327 6.46 16.01 -30.94
C TYR A 327 5.30 16.68 -31.70
N ASN A 328 4.14 16.06 -31.73
CA ASN A 328 3.03 16.51 -32.55
C ASN A 328 2.29 17.69 -31.91
N THR A 329 2.56 18.89 -32.39
CA THR A 329 2.03 20.17 -31.87
C THR A 329 0.51 20.35 -32.04
N THR A 330 -0.17 19.46 -32.76
CA THR A 330 -1.63 19.60 -33.06
C THR A 330 -2.51 18.68 -32.20
N THR A 331 -1.90 17.85 -31.35
CA THR A 331 -2.69 16.97 -30.49
C THR A 331 -3.41 17.73 -29.37
N PRO A 332 -4.57 17.24 -28.89
CA PRO A 332 -5.24 17.81 -27.72
C PRO A 332 -4.31 17.87 -26.51
N PHE A 333 -3.45 16.86 -26.34
CA PHE A 333 -2.42 16.79 -25.29
C PHE A 333 -1.46 18.00 -25.36
N ASN A 334 -0.81 18.22 -26.51
CA ASN A 334 0.14 19.32 -26.69
C ASN A 334 -0.52 20.70 -26.75
N ASN A 335 -1.80 20.79 -27.12
CA ASN A 335 -2.57 22.02 -26.97
C ASN A 335 -2.68 22.45 -25.51
N VAL A 336 -2.87 21.53 -24.56
CA VAL A 336 -2.86 21.82 -23.12
C VAL A 336 -1.45 22.26 -22.67
N VAL A 337 -0.40 21.59 -23.16
CA VAL A 337 0.99 22.00 -22.90
C VAL A 337 1.19 23.46 -23.32
N LYS A 338 0.84 23.81 -24.55
CA LYS A 338 0.98 25.15 -25.10
C LYS A 338 0.20 26.21 -24.31
N GLN A 339 -1.04 25.91 -23.94
CA GLN A 339 -1.89 26.82 -23.19
C GLN A 339 -1.32 27.17 -21.81
N ILE A 340 -0.71 26.20 -21.14
CA ILE A 340 -0.23 26.36 -19.75
C ILE A 340 1.21 26.88 -19.70
N THR A 341 2.06 26.41 -20.62
CA THR A 341 3.50 26.63 -20.53
C THR A 341 4.03 27.61 -21.55
N GLY A 342 3.32 27.83 -22.67
CA GLY A 342 3.78 28.59 -23.83
C GLY A 342 4.66 27.80 -24.80
N TYR A 343 5.03 26.56 -24.47
CA TYR A 343 5.79 25.69 -25.37
C TYR A 343 4.86 24.92 -26.32
N ASP A 344 5.26 24.75 -27.57
CA ASP A 344 4.39 24.16 -28.61
C ASP A 344 4.08 22.66 -28.41
N CYS A 345 4.97 21.94 -27.71
CA CYS A 345 4.78 20.53 -27.36
C CYS A 345 5.60 20.15 -26.13
N ILE A 346 5.33 18.95 -25.60
CA ILE A 346 5.98 18.45 -24.37
C ILE A 346 7.49 18.25 -24.58
N GLU A 347 7.94 17.89 -25.77
CA GLU A 347 9.36 17.77 -26.09
C GLU A 347 10.09 19.11 -25.98
N SER A 348 9.47 20.20 -26.42
CA SER A 348 10.04 21.56 -26.27
C SER A 348 10.17 21.96 -24.79
N LEU A 349 9.21 21.57 -23.95
CA LEU A 349 9.28 21.76 -22.51
C LEU A 349 10.36 20.88 -21.87
N ARG A 350 10.55 19.63 -22.34
CA ARG A 350 11.59 18.72 -21.84
C ARG A 350 12.99 19.27 -22.15
N LYS A 351 13.20 19.79 -23.34
CA LYS A 351 14.46 20.49 -23.68
C LYS A 351 14.76 21.61 -22.71
N ARG A 352 13.76 22.42 -22.39
CA ARG A 352 13.90 23.49 -21.40
C ARG A 352 14.26 22.96 -20.00
N TYR A 353 13.64 21.89 -19.58
CA TYR A 353 13.97 21.21 -18.31
C TYR A 353 15.46 20.81 -18.27
N VAL A 354 15.97 20.18 -19.34
CA VAL A 354 17.37 19.75 -19.42
C VAL A 354 18.32 20.96 -19.41
N GLU A 355 18.00 22.03 -20.13
CA GLU A 355 18.78 23.29 -20.10
C GLU A 355 18.86 23.85 -18.66
N GLU A 356 17.76 23.89 -17.93
CA GLU A 356 17.72 24.39 -16.57
C GLU A 356 18.49 23.48 -15.58
N LEU A 357 18.47 22.16 -15.79
CA LEU A 357 19.32 21.25 -15.03
C LEU A 357 20.81 21.51 -15.28
N GLN A 358 21.21 21.61 -16.55
CA GLN A 358 22.61 21.87 -16.95
C GLN A 358 23.13 23.18 -16.42
N GLN A 359 22.26 24.21 -16.37
CA GLN A 359 22.58 25.54 -15.85
C GLN A 359 22.52 25.62 -14.32
N GLY A 360 22.02 24.59 -13.66
CA GLY A 360 21.78 24.59 -12.21
C GLY A 360 20.68 25.58 -11.75
N THR A 361 19.85 26.07 -12.69
CA THR A 361 18.76 27.02 -12.39
C THR A 361 17.50 26.31 -11.90
N TRP A 362 17.42 25.00 -12.08
CA TRP A 362 16.47 24.13 -11.42
C TRP A 362 17.20 22.91 -10.88
N THR A 363 16.93 22.56 -9.65
CA THR A 363 17.38 21.32 -9.00
C THR A 363 16.23 20.74 -8.21
N PHE A 364 16.12 19.41 -8.18
CA PHE A 364 15.24 18.78 -7.25
C PHE A 364 15.92 18.75 -5.88
N LYS A 365 15.29 19.42 -4.89
CA LYS A 365 15.65 19.30 -3.49
C LYS A 365 14.48 18.62 -2.80
N GLY A 366 14.59 17.29 -2.60
CA GLY A 366 13.66 16.50 -1.81
C GLY A 366 13.81 16.76 -0.33
#